data_90b2dcd1648975a795a24e65b8de9bb2
#
_entry.id   90b2dcd1648975a795a24e65b8de9bb2
#
_cell.length_a   1.000
_cell.length_b   1.000
_cell.length_c   1.000
_cell.angle_alpha   90.00
_cell.angle_beta   90.00
_cell.angle_gamma   90.00
#
_symmetry.space_group_name_H-M   'P 1'
#
loop_
_entity.id
_entity.type
_entity.pdbx_description
1 polymer ?
#
loop_
_entity_poly.entity_id
_entity_poly.type
_entity_poly.pdbx_seq_one_letter_code
_entity_poly.pdbx_strand_id
1 'polypeptide(L)'
;MPIQGVRTVTTARNGVGAFILQCKQLDFHYCDWAGSSRGMVSYLKHQLPAFAKANPQIEIRVSPRPNKHPVIRGLFINGREKVICVRNLEPGAIIKKVNLLKEASGEKLKRTTKPVTSINESVRGIWSPYHGGIKSV
;
A
#
# COMPACT_ATOMS: atom_id res chain seq x y z
N MET A 1 -9.65 34.39 -31.22
CA MET A 1 -9.72 34.03 -29.81
C MET A 1 -8.93 32.74 -29.56
N PRO A 2 -8.04 32.73 -28.58
CA PRO A 2 -7.36 31.49 -28.26
C PRO A 2 -8.39 30.48 -27.68
N ILE A 3 -8.30 29.26 -28.15
CA ILE A 3 -9.14 28.16 -27.60
C ILE A 3 -8.59 27.82 -26.23
N GLN A 4 -9.39 28.06 -25.21
CA GLN A 4 -9.04 27.60 -23.87
C GLN A 4 -9.38 26.11 -23.74
N GLY A 5 -8.39 25.33 -23.34
CA GLY A 5 -8.63 23.93 -23.01
C GLY A 5 -9.63 23.81 -21.85
N VAL A 6 -10.51 22.84 -21.93
CA VAL A 6 -11.43 22.52 -20.84
C VAL A 6 -10.61 21.96 -19.67
N ARG A 7 -10.67 22.62 -18.53
CA ARG A 7 -10.08 22.09 -17.30
C ARG A 7 -10.90 20.92 -16.81
N THR A 8 -10.37 19.73 -16.95
CA THR A 8 -10.91 18.55 -16.29
C THR A 8 -10.46 18.52 -14.86
N VAL A 9 -11.39 18.56 -13.92
CA VAL A 9 -11.11 18.35 -12.51
C VAL A 9 -11.10 16.85 -12.27
N THR A 10 -9.97 16.33 -11.81
CA THR A 10 -9.89 14.90 -11.46
C THR A 10 -10.73 14.63 -10.23
N THR A 11 -11.52 13.57 -10.28
CA THR A 11 -12.26 13.08 -9.12
C THR A 11 -11.35 12.40 -8.09
N ALA A 12 -10.22 11.88 -8.53
CA ALA A 12 -9.20 11.33 -7.64
C ALA A 12 -8.43 12.47 -6.96
N ARG A 13 -8.46 12.50 -5.64
CA ARG A 13 -7.77 13.53 -4.84
C ARG A 13 -6.30 13.19 -4.58
N ASN A 14 -5.92 11.95 -4.72
CA ASN A 14 -4.55 11.50 -4.48
C ASN A 14 -3.61 12.06 -5.55
N GLY A 15 -2.56 12.76 -5.12
CA GLY A 15 -1.58 13.38 -6.01
C GLY A 15 -2.00 14.74 -6.60
N VAL A 16 -3.19 15.25 -6.24
CA VAL A 16 -3.69 16.54 -6.75
C VAL A 16 -3.98 17.46 -5.56
N GLY A 17 -2.92 17.99 -4.95
CA GLY A 17 -3.04 18.85 -3.77
C GLY A 17 -3.45 18.14 -2.50
N ALA A 18 -3.67 16.83 -2.54
CA ALA A 18 -3.98 16.00 -1.38
C ALA A 18 -3.36 14.62 -1.54
N PHE A 19 -2.92 14.06 -0.43
CA PHE A 19 -2.44 12.69 -0.35
C PHE A 19 -3.34 11.90 0.59
N ILE A 20 -3.88 10.79 0.09
CA ILE A 20 -4.66 9.85 0.89
C ILE A 20 -3.82 8.60 1.09
N LEU A 21 -3.52 8.29 2.36
CA LEU A 21 -2.77 7.10 2.69
C LEU A 21 -3.60 5.85 2.38
N GLN A 22 -3.02 4.93 1.61
CA GLN A 22 -3.74 3.72 1.18
C GLN A 22 -3.87 2.69 2.30
N CYS A 23 -2.93 2.67 3.24
CA CYS A 23 -3.01 1.82 4.41
C CYS A 23 -4.03 2.37 5.39
N LYS A 24 -5.14 1.66 5.61
CA LYS A 24 -6.19 2.08 6.54
C LYS A 24 -6.07 1.46 7.91
N GLN A 25 -5.46 0.29 8.02
CA GLN A 25 -5.39 -0.48 9.27
C GLN A 25 -4.12 -1.29 9.32
N LEU A 26 -3.52 -1.35 10.50
CA LEU A 26 -2.39 -2.22 10.82
C LEU A 26 -2.74 -3.08 12.01
N ASP A 27 -2.67 -4.39 11.84
CA ASP A 27 -2.88 -5.36 12.91
C ASP A 27 -1.53 -5.95 13.31
N PHE A 28 -1.21 -5.87 14.60
CA PHE A 28 -0.01 -6.45 15.18
C PHE A 28 -0.40 -7.69 15.97
N HIS A 29 0.15 -8.83 15.57
CA HIS A 29 -0.04 -10.10 16.27
C HIS A 29 1.27 -10.50 16.94
N TYR A 30 1.21 -10.83 18.22
CA TYR A 30 2.38 -11.19 19.00
C TYR A 30 2.11 -12.40 19.88
N CYS A 31 3.18 -13.06 20.29
CA CYS A 31 3.14 -14.08 21.33
C CYS A 31 3.88 -13.55 22.55
N ASP A 32 3.27 -13.62 23.72
CA ASP A 32 3.81 -13.03 24.95
C ASP A 32 4.95 -13.88 25.58
N TRP A 33 5.04 -15.16 25.25
CA TRP A 33 6.04 -16.06 25.86
C TRP A 33 7.13 -16.55 24.86
N ALA A 34 6.87 -16.54 23.57
CA ALA A 34 7.79 -17.08 22.58
C ALA A 34 8.98 -16.14 22.34
N GLY A 35 10.18 -16.70 22.25
CA GLY A 35 11.40 -15.94 22.00
C GLY A 35 11.43 -15.23 20.65
N SER A 36 10.71 -15.75 19.65
CA SER A 36 10.59 -15.12 18.33
C SER A 36 9.84 -13.78 18.35
N SER A 37 9.06 -13.52 19.40
CA SER A 37 8.29 -12.29 19.57
C SER A 37 8.98 -11.25 20.46
N ARG A 38 10.20 -11.47 20.90
CA ARG A 38 10.91 -10.50 21.76
C ARG A 38 11.00 -9.12 21.14
N GLY A 39 11.42 -9.05 19.89
CA GLY A 39 11.53 -7.79 19.15
C GLY A 39 10.18 -7.12 18.96
N MET A 40 9.16 -7.91 18.65
CA MET A 40 7.79 -7.39 18.50
C MET A 40 7.26 -6.84 19.83
N VAL A 41 7.43 -7.53 20.92
CA VAL A 41 7.00 -7.06 22.26
C VAL A 41 7.72 -5.78 22.64
N SER A 42 9.02 -5.70 22.39
CA SER A 42 9.81 -4.48 22.63
C SER A 42 9.32 -3.32 21.75
N TYR A 43 9.06 -3.57 20.47
CA TYR A 43 8.50 -2.57 19.56
C TYR A 43 7.14 -2.06 20.05
N LEU A 44 6.23 -2.95 20.43
CA LEU A 44 4.89 -2.59 20.89
C LEU A 44 4.92 -1.74 22.17
N LYS A 45 5.85 -2.02 23.07
CA LYS A 45 5.97 -1.26 24.32
C LYS A 45 6.58 0.13 24.14
N HIS A 46 7.61 0.24 23.33
CA HIS A 46 8.45 1.44 23.29
C HIS A 46 8.23 2.32 22.06
N GLN A 47 7.87 1.76 20.96
CA GLN A 47 7.86 2.47 19.66
C GLN A 47 6.48 2.64 19.05
N LEU A 48 5.58 1.70 19.27
CA LEU A 48 4.23 1.77 18.72
C LEU A 48 3.46 3.03 19.18
N PRO A 49 3.53 3.48 20.43
CA PRO A 49 2.84 4.70 20.84
C PRO A 49 3.25 5.95 20.04
N ALA A 50 4.53 6.09 19.76
CA ALA A 50 5.04 7.20 18.94
C ALA A 50 4.54 7.10 17.49
N PHE A 51 4.56 5.89 16.92
CA PHE A 51 4.04 5.65 15.58
C PHE A 51 2.53 5.95 15.49
N ALA A 52 1.76 5.54 16.49
CA ALA A 52 0.32 5.81 16.54
C ALA A 52 0.01 7.30 16.59
N LYS A 53 0.77 8.06 17.37
CA LYS A 53 0.63 9.53 17.43
C LYS A 53 0.98 10.21 16.11
N ALA A 54 1.99 9.70 15.40
CA ALA A 54 2.43 10.26 14.13
C ALA A 54 1.47 9.92 12.98
N ASN A 55 0.67 8.86 13.11
CA ASN A 55 -0.21 8.38 12.05
C ASN A 55 -1.65 8.18 12.57
N PRO A 56 -2.37 9.26 12.91
CA PRO A 56 -3.72 9.13 13.48
C PRO A 56 -4.76 8.59 12.49
N GLN A 57 -4.47 8.63 11.19
CA GLN A 57 -5.36 8.14 10.15
C GLN A 57 -5.34 6.62 9.99
N ILE A 58 -4.38 5.94 10.59
CA ILE A 58 -4.27 4.48 10.54
C ILE A 58 -4.88 3.90 11.80
N GLU A 59 -5.83 2.97 11.65
CA GLU A 59 -6.34 2.19 12.75
C GLU A 59 -5.31 1.13 13.16
N ILE A 60 -4.92 1.13 14.42
CA ILE A 60 -3.94 0.19 14.94
C ILE A 60 -4.63 -0.76 15.90
N ARG A 61 -4.47 -2.06 15.63
CA ARG A 61 -4.96 -3.13 16.48
C ARG A 61 -3.80 -3.99 16.94
N VAL A 62 -3.81 -4.35 18.20
CA VAL A 62 -2.83 -5.26 18.79
C VAL A 62 -3.58 -6.44 19.39
N SER A 63 -3.24 -7.64 18.98
CA SER A 63 -3.87 -8.85 19.48
C SER A 63 -2.85 -9.95 19.73
N PRO A 64 -3.02 -10.74 20.79
CA PRO A 64 -2.17 -11.90 21.04
C PRO A 64 -2.44 -13.01 20.02
N ARG A 65 -1.40 -13.71 19.65
CA ARG A 65 -1.44 -14.88 18.77
C ARG A 65 -0.58 -15.98 19.39
N PRO A 66 -1.09 -16.69 20.40
CA PRO A 66 -0.31 -17.67 21.14
C PRO A 66 0.22 -18.80 20.25
N ASN A 67 1.40 -19.29 20.55
CA ASN A 67 2.06 -20.42 19.88
C ASN A 67 2.36 -20.19 18.39
N LYS A 68 2.38 -18.94 17.95
CA LYS A 68 2.68 -18.58 16.54
C LYS A 68 3.68 -17.44 16.48
N HIS A 69 4.39 -17.36 15.37
CA HIS A 69 5.31 -16.26 15.15
C HIS A 69 4.58 -14.92 14.99
N PRO A 70 5.21 -13.81 15.38
CA PRO A 70 4.58 -12.50 15.26
C PRO A 70 4.45 -12.10 13.79
N VAL A 71 3.33 -11.49 13.46
CA VAL A 71 3.05 -10.98 12.12
C VAL A 71 2.46 -9.58 12.20
N ILE A 72 2.68 -8.82 11.15
CA ILE A 72 2.04 -7.51 10.93
C ILE A 72 1.17 -7.64 9.69
N ARG A 73 -0.11 -7.31 9.84
CA ARG A 73 -1.06 -7.33 8.74
C ARG A 73 -1.48 -5.91 8.42
N GLY A 74 -1.28 -5.51 7.18
CA GLY A 74 -1.75 -4.23 6.68
C GLY A 74 -2.99 -4.41 5.82
N LEU A 75 -4.04 -3.65 6.11
CA LEU A 75 -5.25 -3.58 5.29
C LEU A 75 -5.28 -2.25 4.55
N PHE A 76 -5.64 -2.31 3.29
CA PHE A 76 -5.61 -1.16 2.39
C PHE A 76 -7.01 -0.79 1.90
N ILE A 77 -7.16 0.44 1.40
CA ILE A 77 -8.45 0.96 0.93
C ILE A 77 -9.02 0.12 -0.21
N ASN A 78 -8.17 -0.48 -1.05
CA ASN A 78 -8.61 -1.35 -2.15
C ASN A 78 -9.15 -2.73 -1.70
N GLY A 79 -9.26 -2.97 -0.41
CA GLY A 79 -9.74 -4.23 0.15
C GLY A 79 -8.68 -5.34 0.21
N ARG A 80 -7.48 -5.10 -0.25
CA ARG A 80 -6.37 -6.06 -0.18
C ARG A 80 -5.65 -5.99 1.15
N GLU A 81 -5.00 -7.08 1.51
CA GLU A 81 -4.17 -7.14 2.70
C GLU A 81 -2.78 -7.68 2.37
N LYS A 82 -1.80 -7.26 3.16
CA LYS A 82 -0.45 -7.78 3.12
C LYS A 82 -0.02 -8.19 4.51
N VAL A 83 0.59 -9.36 4.62
CA VAL A 83 1.07 -9.91 5.89
C VAL A 83 2.58 -10.08 5.82
N ILE A 84 3.27 -9.59 6.83
CA ILE A 84 4.73 -9.74 6.97
C ILE A 84 5.01 -10.45 8.28
N CYS A 85 5.73 -11.57 8.21
CA CYS A 85 6.24 -12.25 9.39
C CYS A 85 7.49 -11.52 9.91
N VAL A 86 7.48 -11.17 11.19
CA VAL A 86 8.58 -10.44 11.84
C VAL A 86 9.24 -11.26 12.95
N ARG A 87 9.28 -12.57 12.77
CA ARG A 87 9.87 -13.47 13.74
C ARG A 87 11.39 -13.19 13.87
N ASN A 88 11.88 -13.20 15.09
CA ASN A 88 13.31 -13.00 15.41
C ASN A 88 13.89 -11.68 14.88
N LEU A 89 13.07 -10.71 14.53
CA LEU A 89 13.53 -9.39 14.12
C LEU A 89 13.73 -8.46 15.32
N GLU A 90 14.73 -7.63 15.24
CA GLU A 90 14.95 -6.56 16.20
C GLU A 90 13.95 -5.41 15.97
N PRO A 91 13.68 -4.57 16.99
CA PRO A 91 12.76 -3.45 16.85
C PRO A 91 13.07 -2.52 15.67
N GLY A 92 14.35 -2.27 15.40
CA GLY A 92 14.75 -1.45 14.24
C GLY A 92 14.34 -2.04 12.90
N ALA A 93 14.43 -3.37 12.74
CA ALA A 93 13.96 -4.05 11.54
C ALA A 93 12.42 -4.06 11.44
N ILE A 94 11.75 -4.17 12.59
CA ILE A 94 10.28 -4.11 12.65
C ILE A 94 9.77 -2.74 12.22
N ILE A 95 10.43 -1.66 12.63
CA ILE A 95 10.10 -0.30 12.18
C ILE A 95 10.13 -0.21 10.65
N LYS A 96 11.16 -0.76 10.03
CA LYS A 96 11.28 -0.77 8.56
C LYS A 96 10.14 -1.52 7.90
N LYS A 97 9.71 -2.65 8.47
CA LYS A 97 8.58 -3.43 7.97
C LYS A 97 7.24 -2.70 8.15
N VAL A 98 7.05 -2.03 9.27
CA VAL A 98 5.86 -1.21 9.52
C VAL A 98 5.78 -0.07 8.52
N ASN A 99 6.87 0.63 8.28
CA ASN A 99 6.92 1.71 7.29
C ASN A 99 6.68 1.19 5.88
N LEU A 100 7.19 0.02 5.54
CA LEU A 100 6.93 -0.62 4.25
C LEU A 100 5.43 -0.86 4.05
N LEU A 101 4.74 -1.39 5.03
CA LEU A 101 3.28 -1.58 4.97
C LEU A 101 2.51 -0.27 4.94
N LYS A 102 2.93 0.71 5.73
CA LYS A 102 2.30 2.04 5.75
C LYS A 102 2.38 2.72 4.38
N GLU A 103 3.51 2.62 3.70
CA GLU A 103 3.76 3.30 2.43
C GLU A 103 3.31 2.50 1.21
N ALA A 104 2.93 1.23 1.40
CA ALA A 104 2.45 0.40 0.31
C ALA A 104 1.06 0.83 -0.18
N SER A 105 0.81 0.61 -1.46
CA SER A 105 -0.49 0.89 -2.08
C SER A 105 -1.51 -0.24 -1.93
N GLY A 106 -1.07 -1.42 -1.49
CA GLY A 106 -1.89 -2.64 -1.47
C GLY A 106 -1.96 -3.34 -2.82
N GLU A 107 -1.37 -2.79 -3.85
CA GLU A 107 -1.30 -3.42 -5.16
C GLU A 107 -0.41 -4.66 -5.12
N LYS A 108 -0.78 -5.67 -5.91
CA LYS A 108 0.03 -6.87 -6.07
C LYS A 108 1.34 -6.52 -6.78
N LEU A 109 2.46 -6.87 -6.18
CA LEU A 109 3.76 -6.66 -6.80
C LEU A 109 3.89 -7.56 -8.03
N LYS A 110 4.16 -6.95 -9.16
CA LYS A 110 4.41 -7.64 -10.43
C LYS A 110 5.80 -7.28 -10.93
N ARG A 111 6.52 -8.28 -11.40
CA ARG A 111 7.77 -8.03 -12.11
C ARG A 111 7.46 -7.42 -13.47
N THR A 112 8.00 -6.25 -13.72
CA THR A 112 7.89 -5.59 -15.02
C THR A 112 9.20 -5.82 -15.78
N THR A 113 9.09 -6.31 -17.02
CA THR A 113 10.24 -6.50 -17.92
C THR A 113 10.41 -5.35 -18.90
N LYS A 114 9.35 -4.56 -19.09
CA LYS A 114 9.35 -3.40 -19.99
C LYS A 114 9.54 -2.12 -19.19
N PRO A 115 10.30 -1.15 -19.68
CA PRO A 115 10.53 0.12 -18.99
C PRO A 115 9.25 0.96 -18.85
N VAL A 116 8.31 0.79 -19.75
CA VAL A 116 7.02 1.47 -19.73
C VAL A 116 5.92 0.44 -19.96
N THR A 117 4.91 0.47 -19.10
CA THR A 117 3.69 -0.35 -19.26
C THR A 117 2.48 0.57 -19.30
N SER A 118 1.54 0.27 -20.18
CA SER A 118 0.28 1.00 -20.31
C SER A 118 -0.88 0.03 -20.18
N ILE A 119 -1.96 0.47 -19.56
CA ILE A 119 -3.21 -0.27 -19.52
C ILE A 119 -3.83 -0.33 -20.92
N ASN A 120 -3.68 0.73 -21.69
CA ASN A 120 -4.05 0.77 -23.09
C ASN A 120 -2.79 0.61 -23.94
N GLU A 121 -2.72 -0.42 -24.76
CA GLU A 121 -1.59 -0.69 -25.66
C GLU A 121 -1.42 0.40 -26.73
N SER A 122 -2.49 1.09 -27.05
CA SER A 122 -2.49 2.19 -28.00
C SER A 122 -3.40 3.30 -27.54
N VAL A 123 -2.91 4.56 -27.64
CA VAL A 123 -3.69 5.75 -27.29
C VAL A 123 -4.89 5.95 -28.22
N ARG A 124 -4.75 5.51 -29.48
CA ARG A 124 -5.79 5.66 -30.51
C ARG A 124 -6.50 4.36 -30.86
N GLY A 125 -6.16 3.27 -30.16
CA GLY A 125 -6.59 1.93 -30.52
C GLY A 125 -5.73 1.31 -31.61
N ILE A 126 -5.93 0.03 -31.84
CA ILE A 126 -5.22 -0.70 -32.89
C ILE A 126 -5.89 -0.39 -34.22
N TRP A 127 -5.14 0.17 -35.15
CA TRP A 127 -5.67 0.39 -36.50
C TRP A 127 -5.95 -0.92 -37.20
N SER A 128 -7.09 -1.01 -37.82
CA SER A 128 -7.48 -2.15 -38.65
C SER A 128 -8.23 -1.63 -39.89
N PRO A 129 -7.93 -2.16 -41.08
CA PRO A 129 -8.67 -1.78 -42.28
C PRO A 129 -10.12 -2.23 -42.24
N TYR A 130 -10.46 -3.15 -41.33
CA TYR A 130 -11.82 -3.73 -41.23
C TYR A 130 -12.69 -3.07 -40.16
N HIS A 131 -12.09 -2.26 -39.24
CA HIS A 131 -12.76 -1.72 -38.05
C HIS A 131 -12.72 -0.19 -38.02
N GLY A 132 -13.07 0.50 -38.83
CA GLY A 132 -12.98 1.94 -38.71
C GLY A 132 -13.80 2.70 -39.76
N GLY A 133 -14.52 1.95 -40.56
CA GLY A 133 -15.26 2.54 -41.66
C GLY A 133 -14.38 3.16 -42.74
N ILE A 134 -15.00 3.70 -43.74
CA ILE A 134 -14.30 4.41 -44.81
C ILE A 134 -13.80 5.75 -44.29
N LYS A 135 -12.50 5.96 -44.38
CA LYS A 135 -11.87 7.22 -44.03
C LYS A 135 -11.61 8.05 -45.28
N SER A 136 -12.28 9.16 -45.40
CA SER A 136 -11.97 10.16 -46.46
C SER A 136 -10.89 11.11 -46.00
N VAL A 137 -10.04 11.47 -46.91
CA VAL A 137 -9.00 12.47 -46.69
C VAL A 137 -9.54 13.84 -46.98
#